data_999d8d422004863c5069ffe65596ddfe
#
_entry.id   999d8d422004863c5069ffe65596ddfe
#
_cell.length_a   1.000
_cell.length_b   1.000
_cell.length_c   1.000
_cell.angle_alpha   90.00
_cell.angle_beta   90.00
_cell.angle_gamma   90.00
#
_symmetry.space_group_name_H-M   'P 1'
#
loop_
_entity.id
_entity.type
_entity.pdbx_description
1 polymer ?
#
loop_
_entity_poly.entity_id
_entity_poly.type
_entity_poly.pdbx_seq_one_letter_code
_entity_poly.pdbx_strand_id
1 'polypeptide(L)'
;MCCIKTAEDGIADTIKPRLAKCGADMTRVRFINEDEKQLSMTDDRIEKAIRQNNVRLMIMDPIQVYLGANVDMNRANEIRPLFRHLSTIAERTGCAIVLIGHLNKSSGSQSDYRSLGSIDIAAAVRSILFVEKVEKEKEQDIRVVYQQKGFSC
;
A
#
# COMPACT_ATOMS: atom_id res chain seq x y z
N MET A 1 3.83 16.57 -1.41
CA MET A 1 4.82 15.73 -0.73
C MET A 1 4.35 14.28 -0.74
N CYS A 2 5.27 13.33 -0.83
CA CYS A 2 5.01 11.89 -0.72
C CYS A 2 5.51 11.40 0.63
N CYS A 3 4.78 10.48 1.27
CA CYS A 3 5.20 9.81 2.48
C CYS A 3 5.20 8.30 2.26
N ILE A 4 6.26 7.63 2.66
CA ILE A 4 6.41 6.18 2.51
C ILE A 4 6.59 5.57 3.89
N LYS A 5 5.82 4.50 4.14
CA LYS A 5 6.02 3.60 5.27
C LYS A 5 6.29 2.21 4.72
N THR A 6 7.47 1.69 4.99
CA THR A 6 7.88 0.33 4.62
C THR A 6 8.30 -0.44 5.86
N ALA A 7 8.11 -1.75 5.84
CA ALA A 7 8.49 -2.65 6.91
C ALA A 7 9.37 -3.82 6.44
N GLU A 8 9.56 -3.98 5.12
CA GLU A 8 10.38 -5.08 4.56
C GLU A 8 11.76 -4.61 4.15
N ASP A 9 11.84 -3.44 3.52
CA ASP A 9 13.09 -2.90 2.95
C ASP A 9 13.68 -1.80 3.85
N GLY A 10 15.00 -1.78 3.99
CA GLY A 10 15.72 -0.71 4.68
C GLY A 10 15.59 0.63 3.95
N ILE A 11 15.25 1.67 4.71
CA ILE A 11 15.04 3.01 4.13
C ILE A 11 16.33 3.56 3.52
N ALA A 12 17.44 3.42 4.24
CA ALA A 12 18.72 4.06 3.88
C ALA A 12 19.46 3.33 2.77
N ASP A 13 19.45 2.02 2.82
CA ASP A 13 20.25 1.13 1.96
C ASP A 13 19.50 0.62 0.73
N THR A 14 18.18 0.60 0.78
CA THR A 14 17.36 0.02 -0.29
C THR A 14 16.40 1.04 -0.91
N ILE A 15 15.50 1.63 -0.13
CA ILE A 15 14.43 2.47 -0.69
C ILE A 15 14.95 3.79 -1.23
N LYS A 16 15.76 4.52 -0.47
CA LYS A 16 16.32 5.80 -0.94
C LYS A 16 17.17 5.67 -2.20
N PRO A 17 18.10 4.71 -2.31
CA PRO A 17 18.85 4.50 -3.55
C PRO A 17 17.99 4.15 -4.77
N ARG A 18 16.95 3.31 -4.58
CA ARG A 18 16.02 2.97 -5.66
C ARG A 18 15.23 4.18 -6.15
N LEU A 19 14.69 4.98 -5.22
CA LEU A 19 13.96 6.21 -5.57
C LEU A 19 14.85 7.22 -6.29
N ALA A 20 16.07 7.44 -5.80
CA ALA A 20 17.04 8.33 -6.45
C ALA A 20 17.39 7.84 -7.87
N LYS A 21 17.60 6.53 -8.06
CA LYS A 21 17.86 5.94 -9.37
C LYS A 21 16.69 6.11 -10.33
N CYS A 22 15.46 6.14 -9.81
CA CYS A 22 14.25 6.41 -10.61
C CYS A 22 14.02 7.92 -10.85
N GLY A 23 14.93 8.80 -10.42
CA GLY A 23 14.80 10.24 -10.63
C GLY A 23 13.82 10.93 -9.67
N ALA A 24 13.49 10.31 -8.53
CA ALA A 24 12.59 10.92 -7.56
C ALA A 24 13.24 12.13 -6.88
N ASP A 25 12.47 13.22 -6.73
CA ASP A 25 12.87 14.36 -5.92
C ASP A 25 12.82 13.98 -4.42
N MET A 26 13.97 13.64 -3.87
CA MET A 26 14.11 13.19 -2.48
C MET A 26 13.76 14.28 -1.46
N THR A 27 13.74 15.55 -1.84
CA THR A 27 13.30 16.65 -0.96
C THR A 27 11.79 16.59 -0.70
N ARG A 28 11.03 15.92 -1.58
CA ARG A 28 9.59 15.70 -1.49
C ARG A 28 9.18 14.36 -0.92
N VAL A 29 10.14 13.51 -0.52
CA VAL A 29 9.86 12.22 0.09
C VAL A 29 10.09 12.27 1.60
N ARG A 30 9.17 11.75 2.36
CA ARG A 30 9.25 11.59 3.81
C ARG A 30 9.03 10.13 4.18
N PHE A 31 9.55 9.75 5.34
CA PHE A 31 9.37 8.41 5.90
C PHE A 31 8.76 8.54 7.30
N ILE A 32 7.86 7.62 7.64
CA ILE A 32 7.39 7.48 9.01
C ILE A 32 8.35 6.53 9.71
N ASN A 33 9.05 7.02 10.72
CA ASN A 33 9.92 6.19 11.56
C ASN A 33 9.08 5.44 12.60
N GLU A 34 9.51 4.23 12.93
CA GLU A 34 9.00 3.46 14.07
C GLU A 34 9.99 3.64 15.21
N ASP A 35 9.72 4.59 16.12
CA ASP A 35 10.64 4.83 17.22
C ASP A 35 10.43 3.84 18.38
N GLU A 36 9.19 3.45 18.71
CA GLU A 36 8.91 2.55 19.84
C GLU A 36 7.69 1.62 19.63
N LYS A 37 6.78 1.94 18.74
CA LYS A 37 5.54 1.18 18.54
C LYS A 37 5.28 0.97 17.06
N GLN A 38 5.07 -0.31 16.70
CA GLN A 38 4.65 -0.67 15.35
C GLN A 38 3.42 0.13 14.93
N LEU A 39 3.47 0.70 13.73
CA LEU A 39 2.36 1.45 13.15
C LEU A 39 1.22 0.49 12.78
N SER A 40 -0.02 0.85 13.09
CA SER A 40 -1.21 0.16 12.59
C SER A 40 -2.04 1.08 11.68
N MET A 41 -2.94 0.50 10.89
CA MET A 41 -3.81 1.28 9.99
C MET A 41 -4.77 2.23 10.73
N THR A 42 -4.97 2.04 12.03
CA THR A 42 -5.80 2.90 12.89
C THR A 42 -5.02 3.90 13.71
N ASP A 43 -3.71 4.02 13.46
CA ASP A 43 -2.85 4.87 14.25
C ASP A 43 -2.96 6.35 13.82
N ASP A 44 -3.20 7.23 14.78
CA ASP A 44 -3.32 8.68 14.55
C ASP A 44 -2.05 9.33 14.00
N ARG A 45 -0.90 8.66 14.13
CA ARG A 45 0.37 9.11 13.54
C ARG A 45 0.29 9.24 12.02
N ILE A 46 -0.57 8.44 11.36
CA ILE A 46 -0.80 8.52 9.91
C ILE A 46 -1.37 9.90 9.55
N GLU A 47 -2.48 10.28 10.17
CA GLU A 47 -3.11 11.59 9.88
C GLU A 47 -2.22 12.75 10.29
N LYS A 48 -1.52 12.65 11.43
CA LYS A 48 -0.55 13.67 11.88
C LYS A 48 0.57 13.86 10.87
N ALA A 49 1.18 12.77 10.39
CA ALA A 49 2.26 12.84 9.40
C ALA A 49 1.79 13.47 8.09
N ILE A 50 0.59 13.12 7.62
CA ILE A 50 -0.01 13.69 6.42
C ILE A 50 -0.19 15.20 6.57
N ARG A 51 -0.78 15.66 7.66
CA ARG A 51 -1.08 17.08 7.89
C ARG A 51 0.19 17.92 8.11
N GLN A 52 1.11 17.45 8.97
CA GLN A 52 2.33 18.17 9.30
C GLN A 52 3.27 18.37 8.11
N ASN A 53 3.26 17.42 7.17
CA ASN A 53 4.14 17.44 6.00
C ASN A 53 3.42 17.79 4.69
N ASN A 54 2.15 18.19 4.72
CA ASN A 54 1.34 18.45 3.52
C ASN A 54 1.44 17.29 2.50
N VAL A 55 1.30 16.06 2.97
CA VAL A 55 1.41 14.84 2.16
C VAL A 55 0.21 14.74 1.23
N ARG A 56 0.47 14.46 -0.06
CA ARG A 56 -0.56 14.23 -1.08
C ARG A 56 -0.63 12.79 -1.53
N LEU A 57 0.42 12.02 -1.25
CA LEU A 57 0.51 10.60 -1.53
C LEU A 57 1.14 9.88 -0.34
N MET A 58 0.43 8.95 0.25
CA MET A 58 0.92 8.04 1.29
C MET A 58 1.03 6.64 0.71
N ILE A 59 2.15 5.98 0.93
CA ILE A 59 2.39 4.59 0.50
C ILE A 59 2.68 3.76 1.74
N MET A 60 1.99 2.61 1.88
CA MET A 60 2.21 1.63 2.95
C MET A 60 2.56 0.27 2.31
N ASP A 61 3.73 -0.26 2.65
CA ASP A 61 4.34 -1.44 2.03
C ASP A 61 4.99 -2.37 3.08
N PRO A 62 4.52 -3.61 3.20
CA PRO A 62 3.28 -4.16 2.69
C PRO A 62 2.10 -3.93 3.65
N ILE A 63 0.88 -3.96 3.13
CA ILE A 63 -0.35 -3.75 3.92
C ILE A 63 -0.47 -4.71 5.10
N GLN A 64 -0.03 -5.96 4.93
CA GLN A 64 -0.17 -7.03 5.92
C GLN A 64 0.45 -6.67 7.27
N VAL A 65 1.56 -5.96 7.26
CA VAL A 65 2.28 -5.57 8.49
C VAL A 65 1.50 -4.55 9.32
N TYR A 66 0.64 -3.75 8.68
CA TYR A 66 -0.09 -2.65 9.33
C TYR A 66 -1.52 -2.99 9.75
N LEU A 67 -1.98 -4.22 9.49
CA LEU A 67 -3.31 -4.66 9.91
C LEU A 67 -3.45 -4.79 11.43
N GLY A 68 -2.38 -5.21 12.11
CA GLY A 68 -2.36 -5.51 13.53
C GLY A 68 -2.31 -7.00 13.82
N ALA A 69 -1.69 -7.39 14.93
CA ALA A 69 -1.36 -8.78 15.24
C ALA A 69 -2.56 -9.73 15.39
N ASN A 70 -3.74 -9.20 15.70
CA ASN A 70 -4.95 -9.98 15.96
C ASN A 70 -6.00 -9.86 14.87
N VAL A 71 -5.65 -9.29 13.70
CA VAL A 71 -6.60 -9.06 12.60
C VAL A 71 -6.49 -10.20 11.60
N ASP A 72 -7.59 -10.93 11.39
CA ASP A 72 -7.70 -11.93 10.34
C ASP A 72 -8.11 -11.26 9.02
N MET A 73 -7.22 -11.30 8.04
CA MET A 73 -7.44 -10.73 6.69
C MET A 73 -8.65 -11.32 5.97
N ASN A 74 -9.13 -12.51 6.38
CA ASN A 74 -10.26 -13.17 5.76
C ASN A 74 -11.60 -12.80 6.42
N ARG A 75 -11.57 -12.00 7.48
CA ARG A 75 -12.77 -11.58 8.20
C ARG A 75 -13.16 -10.14 7.87
N ALA A 76 -14.26 -10.00 7.14
CA ALA A 76 -14.81 -8.72 6.73
C ALA A 76 -15.04 -7.73 7.88
N ASN A 77 -15.55 -8.22 8.98
CA ASN A 77 -15.84 -7.42 10.19
C ASN A 77 -14.57 -6.84 10.83
N GLU A 78 -13.42 -7.45 10.61
CA GLU A 78 -12.13 -6.97 11.12
C GLU A 78 -11.45 -6.01 10.14
N ILE A 79 -11.54 -6.30 8.84
CA ILE A 79 -10.88 -5.54 7.78
C ILE A 79 -11.60 -4.22 7.45
N ARG A 80 -12.92 -4.24 7.31
CA ARG A 80 -13.70 -3.06 6.90
C ARG A 80 -13.50 -1.82 7.78
N PRO A 81 -13.42 -1.91 9.12
CA PRO A 81 -13.16 -0.75 9.97
C PRO A 81 -11.80 -0.09 9.69
N LEU A 82 -10.76 -0.90 9.43
CA LEU A 82 -9.40 -0.41 9.14
C LEU A 82 -9.38 0.42 7.85
N PHE A 83 -9.97 -0.12 6.78
CA PHE A 83 -10.07 0.57 5.50
C PHE A 83 -10.95 1.80 5.57
N ARG A 84 -12.05 1.76 6.34
CA ARG A 84 -12.91 2.93 6.59
C ARG A 84 -12.13 4.05 7.27
N HIS A 85 -11.29 3.71 8.26
CA HIS A 85 -10.45 4.68 8.94
C HIS A 85 -9.50 5.38 7.96
N LEU A 86 -8.76 4.63 7.14
CA LEU A 86 -7.88 5.21 6.12
C LEU A 86 -8.63 6.03 5.07
N SER A 87 -9.81 5.58 4.64
CA SER A 87 -10.66 6.34 3.71
C SER A 87 -11.08 7.68 4.31
N THR A 88 -11.44 7.70 5.59
CA THR A 88 -11.79 8.94 6.30
C THR A 88 -10.61 9.90 6.37
N ILE A 89 -9.40 9.39 6.65
CA ILE A 89 -8.18 10.20 6.63
C ILE A 89 -7.94 10.76 5.21
N ALA A 90 -8.03 9.92 4.19
CA ALA A 90 -7.85 10.34 2.80
C ALA A 90 -8.82 11.45 2.39
N GLU A 91 -10.10 11.32 2.75
CA GLU A 91 -11.14 12.33 2.48
C GLU A 91 -10.87 13.65 3.21
N ARG A 92 -10.56 13.61 4.50
CA ARG A 92 -10.31 14.80 5.33
C ARG A 92 -9.04 15.55 4.93
N THR A 93 -8.04 14.87 4.41
CA THR A 93 -6.73 15.45 4.11
C THR A 93 -6.51 15.71 2.63
N GLY A 94 -7.34 15.14 1.76
CA GLY A 94 -7.12 15.13 0.31
C GLY A 94 -5.87 14.36 -0.11
N CYS A 95 -5.40 13.43 0.73
CA CYS A 95 -4.24 12.58 0.48
C CYS A 95 -4.67 11.29 -0.21
N ALA A 96 -4.02 10.92 -1.31
CA ALA A 96 -4.16 9.59 -1.89
C ALA A 96 -3.39 8.58 -1.02
N ILE A 97 -4.02 7.45 -0.67
CA ILE A 97 -3.38 6.38 0.09
C ILE A 97 -3.25 5.15 -0.81
N VAL A 98 -2.02 4.71 -1.03
CA VAL A 98 -1.67 3.51 -1.79
C VAL A 98 -1.22 2.43 -0.81
N LEU A 99 -1.87 1.27 -0.90
CA LEU A 99 -1.57 0.10 -0.10
C LEU A 99 -0.97 -0.97 -1.02
N ILE A 100 0.23 -1.41 -0.72
CA ILE A 100 0.90 -2.46 -1.49
C ILE A 100 0.66 -3.79 -0.79
N GLY A 101 0.15 -4.75 -1.54
CA GLY A 101 -0.08 -6.12 -1.07
C GLY A 101 0.65 -7.12 -1.93
N HIS A 102 1.19 -8.16 -1.32
CA HIS A 102 1.77 -9.27 -2.04
C HIS A 102 0.72 -10.34 -2.34
N LEU A 103 0.75 -10.85 -3.56
CA LEU A 103 -0.12 -11.96 -3.97
C LEU A 103 0.37 -13.26 -3.36
N ASN A 104 -0.51 -14.02 -2.73
CA ASN A 104 -0.18 -15.36 -2.27
C ASN A 104 0.01 -16.30 -3.47
N LYS A 105 1.14 -17.00 -3.52
CA LYS A 105 1.49 -17.99 -4.56
C LYS A 105 0.70 -19.30 -4.45
N SER A 106 -0.45 -19.36 -3.79
CA SER A 106 -1.27 -20.56 -3.72
C SER A 106 -1.86 -20.87 -5.10
N SER A 107 -1.18 -21.78 -5.79
CA SER A 107 -1.57 -22.30 -7.09
C SER A 107 -2.98 -22.88 -7.06
N GLY A 108 -3.84 -22.43 -7.96
CA GLY A 108 -5.04 -23.17 -8.35
C GLY A 108 -6.40 -22.53 -8.14
N SER A 109 -6.52 -21.27 -7.74
CA SER A 109 -7.82 -20.62 -7.66
C SER A 109 -8.02 -19.56 -8.75
N GLN A 110 -9.01 -19.76 -9.58
CA GLN A 110 -9.42 -18.90 -10.70
C GLN A 110 -9.95 -17.50 -10.31
N SER A 111 -9.76 -17.02 -9.10
CA SER A 111 -10.22 -15.67 -8.74
C SER A 111 -9.07 -14.84 -8.20
N ASP A 112 -8.67 -13.82 -8.95
CA ASP A 112 -7.63 -12.85 -8.64
C ASP A 112 -7.83 -12.14 -7.29
N TYR A 113 -9.06 -12.08 -6.80
CA TYR A 113 -9.40 -11.48 -5.50
C TYR A 113 -8.96 -12.33 -4.28
N ARG A 114 -8.84 -13.66 -4.42
CA ARG A 114 -8.41 -14.55 -3.31
C ARG A 114 -6.94 -14.40 -2.99
N SER A 115 -6.15 -13.94 -3.94
CA SER A 115 -4.72 -13.70 -3.76
C SER A 115 -4.40 -12.48 -2.89
N LEU A 116 -5.33 -11.53 -2.75
CA LEU A 116 -5.21 -10.36 -1.87
C LEU A 116 -5.62 -10.61 -0.40
N GLY A 117 -6.09 -11.84 -0.07
CA GLY A 117 -6.50 -12.22 1.28
C GLY A 117 -8.01 -12.26 1.47
N SER A 118 -8.79 -11.32 0.99
CA SER A 118 -10.25 -11.40 1.02
C SER A 118 -10.92 -10.54 -0.06
N ILE A 119 -12.11 -10.96 -0.49
CA ILE A 119 -13.01 -10.18 -1.34
C ILE A 119 -13.34 -8.82 -0.70
N ASP A 120 -13.29 -8.74 0.62
CA ASP A 120 -13.61 -7.54 1.38
C ASP A 120 -12.56 -6.44 1.25
N ILE A 121 -11.28 -6.81 1.10
CA ILE A 121 -10.22 -5.84 0.77
C ILE A 121 -10.51 -5.21 -0.60
N ALA A 122 -10.80 -6.05 -1.59
CA ALA A 122 -11.15 -5.57 -2.93
C ALA A 122 -12.41 -4.69 -2.93
N ALA A 123 -13.40 -5.01 -2.07
CA ALA A 123 -14.60 -4.19 -1.93
C ALA A 123 -14.33 -2.83 -1.27
N ALA A 124 -13.39 -2.78 -0.30
CA ALA A 124 -13.11 -1.60 0.50
C ALA A 124 -12.29 -0.52 -0.21
N VAL A 125 -11.49 -0.90 -1.23
CA VAL A 125 -10.66 0.05 -1.98
C VAL A 125 -11.38 0.60 -3.21
N ARG A 126 -10.98 1.81 -3.64
CA ARG A 126 -11.56 2.46 -4.83
C ARG A 126 -10.96 1.99 -6.13
N SER A 127 -9.69 1.62 -6.12
CA SER A 127 -8.97 1.14 -7.31
C SER A 127 -8.05 0.01 -6.94
N ILE A 128 -7.92 -0.97 -7.82
CA ILE A 128 -6.98 -2.09 -7.69
C ILE A 128 -6.13 -2.13 -8.95
N LEU A 129 -4.83 -2.08 -8.76
CA LEU A 129 -3.83 -2.22 -9.81
C LEU A 129 -3.03 -3.50 -9.57
N PHE A 130 -2.86 -4.28 -10.60
CA PHE A 130 -1.94 -5.42 -10.61
C PHE A 130 -0.67 -5.07 -11.36
N VAL A 131 0.46 -5.54 -10.85
CA VAL A 131 1.76 -5.40 -11.48
C VAL A 131 2.31 -6.80 -11.72
N GLU A 132 2.48 -7.15 -12.98
CA GLU A 132 2.96 -8.47 -13.38
C GLU A 132 4.23 -8.38 -14.23
N LYS A 133 5.09 -9.40 -14.10
CA LYS A 133 6.24 -9.56 -14.97
C LYS A 133 5.83 -10.30 -16.23
N VAL A 134 6.25 -9.78 -17.41
CA VAL A 134 6.06 -10.47 -18.68
C VAL A 134 7.14 -11.52 -18.85
N GLU A 135 6.77 -12.80 -18.80
CA GLU A 135 7.73 -13.93 -18.86
C GLU A 135 8.31 -14.20 -20.26
N LYS A 136 7.70 -13.65 -21.33
CA LYS A 136 8.00 -14.05 -22.72
C LYS A 136 9.27 -13.43 -23.32
N GLU A 137 9.83 -12.40 -22.72
CA GLU A 137 11.03 -11.74 -23.25
C GLU A 137 12.19 -11.89 -22.26
N LYS A 138 13.10 -12.81 -22.55
CA LYS A 138 14.24 -13.16 -21.69
C LYS A 138 15.27 -12.02 -21.52
N GLU A 139 15.22 -10.98 -22.34
CA GLU A 139 16.21 -9.89 -22.34
C GLU A 139 15.73 -8.56 -21.74
N GLN A 140 14.42 -8.37 -21.52
CA GLN A 140 13.89 -7.13 -20.95
C GLN A 140 13.04 -7.41 -19.73
N ASP A 141 13.30 -6.66 -18.65
CA ASP A 141 12.53 -6.75 -17.40
C ASP A 141 11.23 -5.92 -17.52
N ILE A 142 10.33 -6.37 -18.40
CA ILE A 142 9.07 -5.68 -18.68
C ILE A 142 8.06 -6.01 -17.57
N ARG A 143 7.41 -4.97 -17.06
CA ARG A 143 6.28 -5.05 -16.14
C ARG A 143 5.05 -4.50 -16.82
N VAL A 144 3.92 -5.20 -16.65
CA VAL A 144 2.60 -4.73 -17.07
C VAL A 144 1.83 -4.30 -15.83
N VAL A 145 1.23 -3.13 -15.90
CA VAL A 145 0.30 -2.63 -14.89
C VAL A 145 -1.08 -2.59 -15.52
N TYR A 146 -2.05 -3.28 -14.91
CA TYR A 146 -3.42 -3.23 -15.34
C TYR A 146 -4.38 -2.95 -14.20
N GLN A 147 -5.45 -2.24 -14.49
CA GLN A 147 -6.49 -1.90 -13.53
C GLN A 147 -7.58 -2.97 -13.56
N GLN A 148 -7.79 -3.63 -12.43
CA GLN A 148 -8.87 -4.61 -12.27
C GLN A 148 -10.16 -3.96 -11.75
N LYS A 149 -10.04 -2.96 -10.88
CA LYS A 149 -11.15 -2.18 -10.34
C LYS A 149 -10.83 -0.70 -10.45
N GLY A 150 -11.76 0.09 -10.98
CA GLY A 150 -11.65 1.53 -11.09
C GLY A 150 -13.01 2.20 -10.96
N PHE A 151 -13.03 3.53 -11.03
CA PHE A 151 -14.27 4.26 -11.16
C PHE A 151 -14.86 4.04 -12.55
N SER A 152 -16.13 3.62 -12.60
CA SER A 152 -16.94 3.87 -13.78
C SER A 152 -17.32 5.36 -13.75
N CYS A 153 -16.85 6.13 -14.73
CA CYS A 153 -17.36 7.47 -14.97
C CYS A 153 -18.77 7.41 -15.47
#